data_18e50dbe76498a48bc9cb2575b00fc07
#
_entry.id   18e50dbe76498a48bc9cb2575b00fc07
#
_cell.length_a   1.000
_cell.length_b   1.000
_cell.length_c   1.000
_cell.angle_alpha   90.00
_cell.angle_beta   90.00
_cell.angle_gamma   90.00
#
_symmetry.space_group_name_H-M   'P 1'
#
loop_
_entity.id
_entity.type
_entity.pdbx_description
1 polymer ?
#
loop_
_entity_poly.entity_id
_entity_poly.type
_entity_poly.pdbx_seq_one_letter_code
_entity_poly.pdbx_strand_id
1 'polypeptide(L)'
;MGAGHGWLGGFTVVGGIYVGIGSGLFVSAFVYFLAPPPPLPTRSDHPPPAREPRTGVLVVNLGTPDEPTPRAVRRYLREFLSDPRVVEVNRAVWAFVLNVIILPFRSRASAAAYAKVWTKDGSPLLTHSRRIAGRLGERLGERFVVVLGMRYGNPSLAAALDQLAREGCDAIVVLPLFPQYSNSTTGTVQAEVGRLVAQQRAQPTLRFTPPYFDHPLYISALAARVREVRSGAAVELHVFSFHGLPEAYVRRGDPYVDHCTRTAFALAEELGLDRAEWELVFQSRFGDEPWLQPYLDETVPALPPRATRILVSVPGFATDCLETLEEVDIRLRADFMAAGGRVLLRASALNDHPLWIEALESVVRGSAGPATACATGAPGGPGHVENPAPDAHSAELR
;
A
#
# COMPACT_ATOMS: atom_id res chain seq x y z
N MET A 1 -26.52 43.77 36.89
CA MET A 1 -25.79 43.09 35.82
C MET A 1 -25.23 41.78 36.41
N GLY A 2 -25.95 40.70 36.21
CA GLY A 2 -25.57 39.38 36.78
C GLY A 2 -24.75 38.58 35.78
N ALA A 3 -23.54 38.23 36.16
CA ALA A 3 -22.71 37.29 35.40
C ALA A 3 -23.18 35.86 35.67
N GLY A 4 -23.84 35.24 34.71
CA GLY A 4 -24.19 33.83 34.78
C GLY A 4 -23.01 32.96 34.33
N HIS A 5 -22.49 32.15 35.25
CA HIS A 5 -21.53 31.10 34.93
C HIS A 5 -22.25 29.84 34.47
N GLY A 6 -22.08 29.50 33.21
CA GLY A 6 -22.57 28.21 32.66
C GLY A 6 -21.41 27.33 32.27
N TRP A 7 -21.35 26.09 32.77
CA TRP A 7 -20.41 25.07 32.37
C TRP A 7 -21.00 24.23 31.25
N LEU A 8 -20.33 24.17 30.12
CA LEU A 8 -20.59 23.18 29.08
C LEU A 8 -19.24 22.58 28.65
N GLY A 9 -19.04 21.33 29.00
CA GLY A 9 -17.98 20.49 28.41
C GLY A 9 -16.55 21.02 28.50
N GLY A 10 -16.12 21.53 29.67
CA GLY A 10 -14.72 21.94 29.86
C GLY A 10 -14.38 23.35 29.35
N PHE A 11 -15.35 24.14 28.94
CA PHE A 11 -15.16 25.52 28.46
C PHE A 11 -15.90 26.52 29.36
N THR A 12 -15.24 27.60 29.75
CA THR A 12 -15.88 28.72 30.44
C THR A 12 -16.11 29.86 29.44
N VAL A 13 -17.34 30.26 29.21
CA VAL A 13 -17.69 31.43 28.37
C VAL A 13 -17.68 32.68 29.26
N VAL A 14 -16.75 33.62 29.02
CA VAL A 14 -16.57 34.83 29.85
C VAL A 14 -17.14 36.11 29.20
N GLY A 15 -17.89 36.01 28.13
CA GLY A 15 -18.59 37.18 27.57
C GLY A 15 -18.51 37.24 26.04
N GLY A 16 -19.52 37.84 25.43
CA GLY A 16 -19.58 38.13 24.00
C GLY A 16 -19.30 39.60 23.74
N ILE A 17 -18.44 39.92 22.79
CA ILE A 17 -18.24 41.27 22.25
C ILE A 17 -19.08 41.42 21.01
N TYR A 18 -20.00 42.36 21.01
CA TYR A 18 -20.83 42.69 19.84
C TYR A 18 -20.22 43.87 19.12
N VAL A 19 -19.82 43.69 17.88
CA VAL A 19 -19.36 44.77 16.99
C VAL A 19 -20.40 44.97 15.89
N GLY A 20 -21.03 46.12 15.88
CA GLY A 20 -21.96 46.52 14.82
C GLY A 20 -21.18 47.14 13.67
N ILE A 21 -21.29 46.56 12.47
CA ILE A 21 -20.81 47.18 11.23
C ILE A 21 -22.01 47.64 10.45
N GLY A 22 -22.03 48.93 10.07
CA GLY A 22 -23.14 49.65 9.46
C GLY A 22 -23.83 48.84 8.34
N SER A 23 -25.17 48.81 8.43
CA SER A 23 -26.19 48.12 7.65
C SER A 23 -26.82 46.86 8.30
N GLY A 24 -26.85 46.78 9.62
CA GLY A 24 -27.74 45.81 10.30
C GLY A 24 -27.25 44.36 10.40
N LEU A 25 -26.04 44.07 10.06
CA LEU A 25 -25.43 42.73 10.31
C LEU A 25 -24.73 42.75 11.68
N PHE A 26 -25.25 41.98 12.63
CA PHE A 26 -24.59 41.71 13.90
C PHE A 26 -23.71 40.49 13.75
N VAL A 27 -22.39 40.66 13.84
CA VAL A 27 -21.44 39.55 13.97
C VAL A 27 -21.18 39.30 15.45
N SER A 28 -21.62 38.17 15.97
CA SER A 28 -21.32 37.74 17.33
C SER A 28 -20.00 36.96 17.31
N ALA A 29 -18.94 37.59 17.80
CA ALA A 29 -17.66 36.90 18.03
C ALA A 29 -17.62 36.33 19.45
N PHE A 30 -17.65 35.02 19.60
CA PHE A 30 -17.41 34.36 20.88
C PHE A 30 -15.91 34.18 21.07
N VAL A 31 -15.36 34.87 22.07
CA VAL A 31 -13.97 34.61 22.50
C VAL A 31 -14.02 33.49 23.52
N TYR A 32 -13.54 32.33 23.13
CA TYR A 32 -13.37 31.21 24.04
C TYR A 32 -12.02 31.32 24.75
N PHE A 33 -12.06 31.57 26.07
CA PHE A 33 -10.90 31.35 26.90
C PHE A 33 -10.82 29.84 27.16
N LEU A 34 -9.80 29.21 26.65
CA LEU A 34 -9.46 27.84 27.06
C LEU A 34 -9.22 27.88 28.57
N ALA A 35 -9.88 26.99 29.30
CA ALA A 35 -9.48 26.72 30.67
C ALA A 35 -7.95 26.47 30.69
N PRO A 36 -7.23 26.92 31.71
CA PRO A 36 -5.81 26.61 31.80
C PRO A 36 -5.65 25.11 31.56
N PRO A 37 -4.67 24.70 30.74
CA PRO A 37 -4.45 23.30 30.50
C PRO A 37 -4.33 22.59 31.84
N PRO A 38 -4.85 21.36 31.99
CA PRO A 38 -4.66 20.61 33.22
C PRO A 38 -3.17 20.60 33.56
N PRO A 39 -2.82 20.72 34.86
CA PRO A 39 -1.43 20.73 35.25
C PRO A 39 -0.71 19.56 34.62
N LEU A 40 0.46 19.81 34.07
CA LEU A 40 1.29 18.73 33.51
C LEU A 40 1.40 17.65 34.58
N PRO A 41 1.26 16.38 34.21
CA PRO A 41 1.45 15.31 35.17
C PRO A 41 2.76 15.54 35.86
N THR A 42 2.74 15.57 37.19
CA THR A 42 3.93 15.72 38.03
C THR A 42 4.91 14.65 37.60
N ARG A 43 6.12 15.08 37.21
CA ARG A 43 7.20 14.19 36.81
C ARG A 43 7.34 13.17 37.94
N SER A 44 7.06 11.91 37.71
CA SER A 44 7.33 10.87 38.67
C SER A 44 8.84 10.85 38.92
N ASP A 45 9.27 10.80 40.17
CA ASP A 45 10.69 10.74 40.51
C ASP A 45 11.39 9.48 39.97
N HIS A 46 10.61 8.56 39.40
CA HIS A 46 11.10 7.38 38.71
C HIS A 46 10.58 7.38 37.28
N PRO A 47 11.46 7.38 36.26
CA PRO A 47 11.02 7.16 34.89
C PRO A 47 10.31 5.80 34.84
N PRO A 48 9.19 5.68 34.10
CA PRO A 48 8.58 4.39 33.87
C PRO A 48 9.62 3.43 33.29
N PRO A 49 9.59 2.14 33.66
CA PRO A 49 10.53 1.17 33.12
C PRO A 49 10.59 1.30 31.61
N ALA A 50 11.80 1.42 31.08
CA ALA A 50 12.01 1.55 29.64
C ALA A 50 11.38 0.31 28.97
N ARG A 51 10.29 0.52 28.22
CA ARG A 51 9.77 -0.53 27.36
C ARG A 51 10.82 -0.82 26.30
N GLU A 52 11.06 -2.09 26.04
CA GLU A 52 11.86 -2.46 24.86
C GLU A 52 11.22 -1.85 23.61
N PRO A 53 12.01 -1.14 22.77
CA PRO A 53 11.47 -0.51 21.59
C PRO A 53 10.92 -1.57 20.62
N ARG A 54 9.63 -1.47 20.31
CA ARG A 54 8.96 -2.35 19.34
C ARG A 54 8.85 -1.64 17.99
N THR A 55 9.16 -2.35 16.93
CA THR A 55 9.01 -1.85 15.56
C THR A 55 7.67 -2.29 14.99
N GLY A 56 6.84 -1.33 14.60
CA GLY A 56 5.63 -1.60 13.84
C GLY A 56 5.95 -2.02 12.41
N VAL A 57 5.20 -2.97 11.86
CA VAL A 57 5.21 -3.30 10.44
C VAL A 57 3.79 -3.12 9.92
N LEU A 58 3.59 -2.09 9.11
CA LEU A 58 2.33 -1.83 8.44
C LEU A 58 2.34 -2.53 7.08
N VAL A 59 1.74 -3.71 7.02
CA VAL A 59 1.50 -4.43 5.75
C VAL A 59 0.34 -3.76 5.03
N VAL A 60 0.54 -3.35 3.78
CA VAL A 60 -0.48 -2.62 3.02
C VAL A 60 -0.82 -3.34 1.72
N ASN A 61 -2.11 -3.58 1.49
CA ASN A 61 -2.62 -4.00 0.18
C ASN A 61 -3.65 -2.99 -0.34
N LEU A 62 -4.06 -3.14 -1.61
CA LEU A 62 -4.95 -2.21 -2.30
C LEU A 62 -6.28 -2.04 -1.55
N GLY A 63 -6.89 -3.15 -1.20
CA GLY A 63 -8.21 -3.19 -0.59
C GLY A 63 -9.25 -3.88 -1.44
N THR A 64 -10.44 -4.00 -0.88
CA THR A 64 -11.56 -4.73 -1.47
C THR A 64 -12.87 -4.21 -0.87
N PRO A 65 -14.02 -4.39 -1.55
CA PRO A 65 -15.32 -4.12 -0.92
C PRO A 65 -15.52 -4.96 0.34
N ASP A 66 -16.32 -4.49 1.30
CA ASP A 66 -16.68 -5.27 2.49
C ASP A 66 -17.57 -6.49 2.16
N GLU A 67 -18.37 -6.37 1.07
CA GLU A 67 -19.31 -7.38 0.60
C GLU A 67 -19.41 -7.36 -0.94
N PRO A 68 -19.77 -8.47 -1.60
CA PRO A 68 -19.98 -8.52 -3.04
C PRO A 68 -21.36 -7.93 -3.45
N THR A 69 -21.78 -6.82 -2.80
CA THR A 69 -23.04 -6.13 -3.09
C THR A 69 -22.81 -4.84 -3.85
N PRO A 70 -23.75 -4.41 -4.72
CA PRO A 70 -23.60 -3.15 -5.47
C PRO A 70 -23.35 -1.93 -4.56
N ARG A 71 -23.92 -1.93 -3.34
CA ARG A 71 -23.74 -0.84 -2.37
C ARG A 71 -22.31 -0.79 -1.81
N ALA A 72 -21.79 -1.94 -1.38
CA ALA A 72 -20.43 -2.04 -0.83
C ALA A 72 -19.39 -1.78 -1.92
N VAL A 73 -19.57 -2.38 -3.12
CA VAL A 73 -18.70 -2.13 -4.27
C VAL A 73 -18.71 -0.65 -4.69
N ARG A 74 -19.89 0.01 -4.69
CA ARG A 74 -19.98 1.44 -5.00
C ARG A 74 -19.19 2.29 -4.01
N ARG A 75 -19.23 1.96 -2.71
CA ARG A 75 -18.46 2.68 -1.67
C ARG A 75 -16.96 2.51 -1.90
N TYR A 76 -16.50 1.28 -2.10
CA TYR A 76 -15.12 0.95 -2.41
C TYR A 76 -14.61 1.64 -3.68
N LEU A 77 -15.33 1.50 -4.80
CA LEU A 77 -14.95 2.12 -6.07
C LEU A 77 -14.92 3.65 -5.99
N ARG A 78 -15.82 4.26 -5.21
CA ARG A 78 -15.80 5.71 -5.00
C ARG A 78 -14.52 6.14 -4.32
N GLU A 79 -14.11 5.46 -3.25
CA GLU A 79 -12.87 5.76 -2.53
C GLU A 79 -11.66 5.57 -3.44
N PHE A 80 -11.55 4.42 -4.08
CA PHE A 80 -10.44 4.04 -4.97
C PHE A 80 -10.29 4.99 -6.16
N LEU A 81 -11.36 5.20 -6.92
CA LEU A 81 -11.33 6.01 -8.14
C LEU A 81 -11.33 7.53 -7.85
N SER A 82 -11.56 7.94 -6.60
CA SER A 82 -11.41 9.35 -6.20
C SER A 82 -9.97 9.75 -5.92
N ASP A 83 -9.03 8.81 -5.83
CA ASP A 83 -7.62 9.12 -5.61
C ASP A 83 -7.00 9.78 -6.86
N PRO A 84 -6.40 10.99 -6.74
CA PRO A 84 -5.80 11.69 -7.87
C PRO A 84 -4.56 10.99 -8.44
N ARG A 85 -3.96 10.06 -7.70
CA ARG A 85 -2.82 9.26 -8.17
C ARG A 85 -3.25 8.02 -8.93
N VAL A 86 -4.52 7.59 -8.77
CA VAL A 86 -5.12 6.48 -9.51
C VAL A 86 -5.73 6.98 -10.82
N VAL A 87 -6.43 8.13 -10.76
CA VAL A 87 -7.04 8.75 -11.94
C VAL A 87 -6.57 10.21 -12.04
N GLU A 88 -5.61 10.45 -12.90
CA GLU A 88 -4.93 11.73 -13.06
C GLU A 88 -5.64 12.66 -14.06
N VAL A 89 -6.89 13.01 -13.77
CA VAL A 89 -7.71 13.93 -14.58
C VAL A 89 -8.22 15.10 -13.74
N ASN A 90 -8.81 16.12 -14.41
CA ASN A 90 -9.39 17.27 -13.73
C ASN A 90 -10.42 16.81 -12.68
N ARG A 91 -10.24 17.24 -11.43
CA ARG A 91 -10.98 16.76 -10.25
C ARG A 91 -12.49 17.02 -10.34
N ALA A 92 -12.89 18.19 -10.80
CA ALA A 92 -14.31 18.57 -10.87
C ALA A 92 -15.03 17.75 -11.95
N VAL A 93 -14.44 17.64 -13.13
CA VAL A 93 -14.96 16.82 -14.23
C VAL A 93 -15.03 15.35 -13.81
N TRP A 94 -13.96 14.84 -13.21
CA TRP A 94 -13.92 13.44 -12.76
C TRP A 94 -14.95 13.14 -11.66
N ALA A 95 -15.11 14.03 -10.70
CA ALA A 95 -16.12 13.85 -9.65
C ALA A 95 -17.55 13.70 -10.24
N PHE A 96 -17.87 14.47 -11.28
CA PHE A 96 -19.14 14.34 -12.00
C PHE A 96 -19.22 12.99 -12.72
N VAL A 97 -18.23 12.66 -13.58
CA VAL A 97 -18.19 11.42 -14.35
C VAL A 97 -18.25 10.20 -13.43
N LEU A 98 -17.45 10.19 -12.37
CA LEU A 98 -17.42 9.10 -11.41
C LEU A 98 -18.78 8.85 -10.75
N ASN A 99 -19.42 9.90 -10.21
CA ASN A 99 -20.64 9.73 -9.42
C ASN A 99 -21.91 9.54 -10.27
N VAL A 100 -21.97 10.16 -11.45
CA VAL A 100 -23.17 10.15 -12.32
C VAL A 100 -23.12 9.05 -13.36
N ILE A 101 -21.92 8.70 -13.87
CA ILE A 101 -21.77 7.74 -14.96
C ILE A 101 -21.16 6.43 -14.44
N ILE A 102 -19.93 6.46 -13.90
CA ILE A 102 -19.18 5.24 -13.61
C ILE A 102 -19.84 4.41 -12.51
N LEU A 103 -20.05 5.01 -11.33
CA LEU A 103 -20.55 4.28 -10.17
C LEU A 103 -21.94 3.67 -10.33
N PRO A 104 -22.94 4.34 -10.97
CA PRO A 104 -24.26 3.74 -11.16
C PRO A 104 -24.25 2.46 -11.99
N PHE A 105 -23.46 2.43 -13.07
CA PHE A 105 -23.43 1.30 -13.99
C PHE A 105 -22.43 0.23 -13.59
N ARG A 106 -21.20 0.64 -13.24
CA ARG A 106 -20.10 -0.28 -12.97
C ARG A 106 -20.25 -1.03 -11.63
N SER A 107 -20.89 -0.44 -10.62
CA SER A 107 -21.03 -1.08 -9.32
C SER A 107 -21.81 -2.41 -9.37
N ARG A 108 -22.81 -2.51 -10.23
CA ARG A 108 -23.59 -3.75 -10.40
C ARG A 108 -22.78 -4.83 -11.11
N ALA A 109 -22.11 -4.47 -12.22
CA ALA A 109 -21.27 -5.40 -12.98
C ALA A 109 -20.11 -5.91 -12.14
N SER A 110 -19.42 -5.00 -11.42
CA SER A 110 -18.33 -5.39 -10.52
C SER A 110 -18.83 -6.24 -9.35
N ALA A 111 -19.99 -5.95 -8.76
CA ALA A 111 -20.57 -6.78 -7.71
C ALA A 111 -20.85 -8.22 -8.18
N ALA A 112 -21.36 -8.37 -9.40
CA ALA A 112 -21.58 -9.69 -10.00
C ALA A 112 -20.23 -10.43 -10.24
N ALA A 113 -19.19 -9.73 -10.63
CA ALA A 113 -17.86 -10.31 -10.77
C ALA A 113 -17.25 -10.70 -9.42
N TYR A 114 -17.35 -9.84 -8.40
CA TYR A 114 -16.94 -10.17 -7.03
C TYR A 114 -17.70 -11.39 -6.47
N ALA A 115 -18.99 -11.50 -6.73
CA ALA A 115 -19.79 -12.63 -6.27
C ALA A 115 -19.29 -13.99 -6.79
N LYS A 116 -18.68 -14.05 -7.98
CA LYS A 116 -18.11 -15.27 -8.56
C LYS A 116 -16.87 -15.77 -7.81
N VAL A 117 -16.11 -14.86 -7.18
CA VAL A 117 -14.83 -15.16 -6.53
C VAL A 117 -14.89 -15.04 -5.00
N TRP A 118 -16.03 -14.61 -4.48
CA TRP A 118 -16.24 -14.46 -3.04
C TRP A 118 -16.29 -15.82 -2.34
N THR A 119 -15.56 -15.95 -1.25
CA THR A 119 -15.51 -17.20 -0.47
C THR A 119 -16.36 -17.08 0.80
N LYS A 120 -16.52 -18.21 1.50
CA LYS A 120 -17.15 -18.22 2.85
C LYS A 120 -16.38 -17.35 3.87
N ASP A 121 -15.08 -17.16 3.65
CA ASP A 121 -14.19 -16.36 4.51
C ASP A 121 -14.13 -14.88 4.05
N GLY A 122 -14.90 -14.51 3.03
CA GLY A 122 -14.95 -13.17 2.45
C GLY A 122 -14.12 -13.01 1.18
N SER A 123 -13.63 -11.77 0.96
CA SER A 123 -12.78 -11.47 -0.19
C SER A 123 -11.46 -12.24 -0.12
N PRO A 124 -11.04 -12.92 -1.21
CA PRO A 124 -9.74 -13.59 -1.28
C PRO A 124 -8.57 -12.64 -0.97
N LEU A 125 -8.58 -11.43 -1.53
CA LEU A 125 -7.55 -10.42 -1.29
C LEU A 125 -7.38 -10.14 0.22
N LEU A 126 -8.48 -9.90 0.93
CA LEU A 126 -8.43 -9.62 2.37
C LEU A 126 -8.00 -10.84 3.18
N THR A 127 -8.55 -12.00 2.85
CA THR A 127 -8.24 -13.27 3.55
C THR A 127 -6.77 -13.62 3.44
N HIS A 128 -6.20 -13.56 2.24
CA HIS A 128 -4.78 -13.82 2.02
C HIS A 128 -3.89 -12.75 2.63
N SER A 129 -4.26 -11.47 2.56
CA SER A 129 -3.50 -10.39 3.21
C SER A 129 -3.43 -10.57 4.73
N ARG A 130 -4.51 -11.01 5.38
CA ARG A 130 -4.52 -11.35 6.81
C ARG A 130 -3.58 -12.51 7.15
N ARG A 131 -3.58 -13.57 6.31
CA ARG A 131 -2.66 -14.70 6.49
C ARG A 131 -1.21 -14.29 6.30
N ILE A 132 -0.92 -13.45 5.30
CA ILE A 132 0.43 -12.87 5.10
C ILE A 132 0.88 -12.13 6.36
N ALA A 133 0.06 -11.20 6.86
CA ALA A 133 0.40 -10.41 8.05
C ALA A 133 0.62 -11.31 9.29
N GLY A 134 -0.23 -12.31 9.50
CA GLY A 134 -0.08 -13.26 10.60
C GLY A 134 1.23 -14.06 10.52
N ARG A 135 1.49 -14.71 9.38
CA ARG A 135 2.71 -15.52 9.18
C ARG A 135 3.97 -14.68 9.21
N LEU A 136 3.92 -13.46 8.68
CA LEU A 136 5.04 -12.52 8.76
C LEU A 136 5.32 -12.12 10.22
N GLY A 137 4.27 -11.89 11.02
CA GLY A 137 4.41 -11.60 12.45
C GLY A 137 5.07 -12.74 13.22
N GLU A 138 4.64 -13.99 12.96
CA GLU A 138 5.26 -15.18 13.55
C GLU A 138 6.76 -15.28 13.24
N ARG A 139 7.17 -15.01 12.00
CA ARG A 139 8.58 -15.08 11.59
C ARG A 139 9.43 -13.92 12.10
N LEU A 140 8.88 -12.72 12.17
CA LEU A 140 9.61 -11.54 12.66
C LEU A 140 9.84 -11.59 14.17
N GLY A 141 8.94 -12.23 14.93
CA GLY A 141 9.03 -12.40 16.37
C GLY A 141 8.59 -11.17 17.17
N GLU A 142 8.68 -11.24 18.51
CA GLU A 142 8.03 -10.33 19.47
C GLU A 142 8.50 -8.86 19.39
N ARG A 143 9.67 -8.60 18.81
CA ARG A 143 10.18 -7.24 18.62
C ARG A 143 9.42 -6.45 17.53
N PHE A 144 8.62 -7.16 16.73
CA PHE A 144 7.84 -6.56 15.67
C PHE A 144 6.35 -6.71 15.94
N VAL A 145 5.59 -5.66 15.66
CA VAL A 145 4.12 -5.67 15.68
C VAL A 145 3.63 -5.55 14.26
N VAL A 146 3.11 -6.62 13.70
CA VAL A 146 2.64 -6.64 12.30
C VAL A 146 1.15 -6.36 12.26
N VAL A 147 0.75 -5.32 11.55
CA VAL A 147 -0.65 -4.91 11.37
C VAL A 147 -0.96 -4.75 9.89
N LEU A 148 -2.12 -5.24 9.47
CA LEU A 148 -2.63 -5.09 8.11
C LEU A 148 -3.45 -3.81 7.99
N GLY A 149 -3.18 -3.00 6.95
CA GLY A 149 -4.01 -1.90 6.51
C GLY A 149 -4.35 -2.01 5.02
N MET A 150 -5.54 -1.59 4.64
CA MET A 150 -5.95 -1.46 3.25
C MET A 150 -5.82 -0.02 2.80
N ARG A 151 -5.29 0.20 1.59
CA ARG A 151 -5.23 1.55 1.03
C ARG A 151 -6.63 2.11 0.81
N TYR A 152 -7.56 1.25 0.40
CA TYR A 152 -8.99 1.56 0.23
C TYR A 152 -9.85 0.51 0.92
N GLY A 153 -10.89 0.95 1.65
CA GLY A 153 -11.76 0.07 2.41
C GLY A 153 -11.20 -0.35 3.78
N ASN A 154 -11.47 -1.58 4.20
CA ASN A 154 -11.23 -2.05 5.57
C ASN A 154 -10.31 -3.29 5.64
N PRO A 155 -9.47 -3.40 6.71
CA PRO A 155 -9.19 -2.39 7.74
C PRO A 155 -8.45 -1.17 7.16
N SER A 156 -8.84 0.05 7.52
CA SER A 156 -8.24 1.25 6.97
C SER A 156 -6.81 1.49 7.47
N LEU A 157 -6.01 2.24 6.70
CA LEU A 157 -4.67 2.66 7.12
C LEU A 157 -4.70 3.44 8.44
N ALA A 158 -5.71 4.28 8.65
CA ALA A 158 -5.89 5.03 9.90
C ALA A 158 -6.05 4.08 11.09
N ALA A 159 -6.95 3.10 10.99
CA ALA A 159 -7.17 2.12 12.05
C ALA A 159 -5.92 1.27 12.34
N ALA A 160 -5.17 0.93 11.31
CA ALA A 160 -3.91 0.17 11.43
C ALA A 160 -2.82 0.98 12.13
N LEU A 161 -2.65 2.27 11.78
CA LEU A 161 -1.71 3.18 12.44
C LEU A 161 -2.09 3.43 13.90
N ASP A 162 -3.38 3.59 14.20
CA ASP A 162 -3.88 3.73 15.57
C ASP A 162 -3.60 2.46 16.40
N GLN A 163 -3.70 1.28 15.79
CA GLN A 163 -3.34 0.04 16.46
C GLN A 163 -1.84 0.00 16.77
N LEU A 164 -0.96 0.32 15.81
CA LEU A 164 0.49 0.38 16.04
C LEU A 164 0.87 1.38 17.12
N ALA A 165 0.20 2.54 17.18
CA ALA A 165 0.40 3.53 18.21
C ALA A 165 0.00 3.01 19.61
N ARG A 166 -1.14 2.31 19.74
CA ARG A 166 -1.57 1.67 20.99
C ARG A 166 -0.60 0.59 21.46
N GLU A 167 0.04 -0.12 20.53
CA GLU A 167 1.08 -1.12 20.83
C GLU A 167 2.43 -0.49 21.22
N GLY A 168 2.54 0.84 21.15
CA GLY A 168 3.75 1.58 21.55
C GLY A 168 4.89 1.48 20.53
N CYS A 169 4.58 1.43 19.25
CA CYS A 169 5.57 1.39 18.18
C CYS A 169 6.05 2.80 17.84
N ASP A 170 7.33 3.11 18.17
CA ASP A 170 7.95 4.41 17.88
C ASP A 170 8.55 4.48 16.46
N ALA A 171 8.75 3.35 15.82
CA ALA A 171 9.19 3.22 14.44
C ALA A 171 8.24 2.28 13.67
N ILE A 172 7.88 2.65 12.46
CA ILE A 172 6.99 1.88 11.60
C ILE A 172 7.66 1.65 10.25
N VAL A 173 7.81 0.38 9.87
CA VAL A 173 8.15 -0.04 8.50
C VAL A 173 6.86 -0.23 7.74
N VAL A 174 6.66 0.54 6.68
CA VAL A 174 5.52 0.40 5.77
C VAL A 174 5.90 -0.54 4.64
N LEU A 175 5.19 -1.64 4.53
CA LEU A 175 5.39 -2.71 3.55
C LEU A 175 4.20 -2.79 2.59
N PRO A 176 4.21 -2.08 1.45
CA PRO A 176 3.21 -2.27 0.42
C PRO A 176 3.38 -3.64 -0.25
N LEU A 177 2.30 -4.39 -0.41
CA LEU A 177 2.30 -5.67 -1.13
C LEU A 177 2.25 -5.46 -2.65
N PHE A 178 3.03 -4.50 -3.13
CA PHE A 178 3.22 -4.15 -4.54
C PHE A 178 4.71 -4.23 -4.86
N PRO A 179 5.20 -5.37 -5.38
CA PRO A 179 6.64 -5.54 -5.65
C PRO A 179 7.18 -4.50 -6.64
N GLN A 180 6.39 -4.20 -7.68
CA GLN A 180 6.68 -3.17 -8.67
C GLN A 180 6.11 -1.83 -8.19
N TYR A 181 6.93 -0.78 -8.19
CA TYR A 181 6.47 0.57 -7.86
C TYR A 181 5.62 1.13 -8.97
N SER A 182 4.52 1.78 -8.59
CA SER A 182 3.80 2.76 -9.39
C SER A 182 3.28 3.88 -8.48
N ASN A 183 3.13 5.08 -9.04
CA ASN A 183 2.48 6.20 -8.35
C ASN A 183 1.04 5.86 -7.96
N SER A 184 0.36 5.04 -8.77
CA SER A 184 -1.02 4.60 -8.52
C SER A 184 -1.15 3.50 -7.44
N THR A 185 -0.06 2.89 -6.99
CA THR A 185 -0.04 1.85 -5.94
C THR A 185 0.81 2.28 -4.75
N THR A 186 2.12 2.05 -4.78
CA THR A 186 3.04 2.43 -3.67
C THR A 186 3.00 3.93 -3.40
N GLY A 187 2.93 4.76 -4.45
CA GLY A 187 2.85 6.22 -4.30
C GLY A 187 1.61 6.69 -3.55
N THR A 188 0.43 6.06 -3.76
CA THR A 188 -0.78 6.39 -2.99
C THR A 188 -0.67 6.00 -1.52
N VAL A 189 0.00 4.85 -1.23
CA VAL A 189 0.25 4.40 0.14
C VAL A 189 1.16 5.38 0.88
N GLN A 190 2.26 5.77 0.24
CA GLN A 190 3.21 6.74 0.81
C GLN A 190 2.54 8.07 1.13
N ALA A 191 1.73 8.58 0.20
CA ALA A 191 1.01 9.84 0.37
C ALA A 191 -0.01 9.77 1.52
N GLU A 192 -0.81 8.70 1.60
CA GLU A 192 -1.85 8.58 2.62
C GLU A 192 -1.28 8.31 4.01
N VAL A 193 -0.29 7.41 4.14
CA VAL A 193 0.40 7.16 5.42
C VAL A 193 1.08 8.44 5.91
N GLY A 194 1.80 9.17 5.04
CA GLY A 194 2.42 10.44 5.38
C GLY A 194 1.38 11.47 5.85
N ARG A 195 0.26 11.59 5.15
CA ARG A 195 -0.85 12.49 5.53
C ARG A 195 -1.45 12.16 6.91
N LEU A 196 -1.68 10.87 7.18
CA LEU A 196 -2.25 10.41 8.45
C LEU A 196 -1.28 10.65 9.61
N VAL A 197 -0.01 10.33 9.45
CA VAL A 197 1.01 10.53 10.48
C VAL A 197 1.27 12.02 10.75
N ALA A 198 1.24 12.87 9.72
CA ALA A 198 1.40 14.33 9.90
C ALA A 198 0.30 14.96 10.77
N GLN A 199 -0.84 14.30 10.96
CA GLN A 199 -1.91 14.77 11.85
C GLN A 199 -1.70 14.38 13.32
N GLN A 200 -0.74 13.48 13.62
CA GLN A 200 -0.45 13.02 14.96
C GLN A 200 0.52 13.98 15.69
N ARG A 201 0.30 14.24 16.99
CA ARG A 201 1.23 15.04 17.78
C ARG A 201 2.56 14.32 18.04
N ALA A 202 2.49 13.02 18.35
CA ALA A 202 3.66 12.15 18.48
C ALA A 202 3.77 11.34 17.20
N GLN A 203 4.74 11.68 16.34
CA GLN A 203 4.92 11.03 15.06
C GLN A 203 5.93 9.90 15.17
N PRO A 204 5.60 8.66 14.76
CA PRO A 204 6.57 7.58 14.69
C PRO A 204 7.58 7.84 13.58
N THR A 205 8.77 7.24 13.71
CA THR A 205 9.72 7.20 12.60
C THR A 205 9.16 6.30 11.48
N LEU A 206 8.89 6.86 10.31
CA LEU A 206 8.42 6.11 9.15
C LEU A 206 9.58 5.66 8.27
N ARG A 207 9.55 4.39 7.86
CA ARG A 207 10.42 3.81 6.86
C ARG A 207 9.59 3.06 5.85
N PHE A 208 9.75 3.37 4.56
CA PHE A 208 9.10 2.63 3.49
C PHE A 208 10.08 1.61 2.93
N THR A 209 9.60 0.38 2.69
CA THR A 209 10.41 -0.60 1.99
C THR A 209 10.69 -0.10 0.56
N PRO A 210 11.91 -0.33 0.03
CA PRO A 210 12.16 -0.09 -1.39
C PRO A 210 11.29 -1.02 -2.23
N PRO A 211 11.08 -0.72 -3.53
CA PRO A 211 10.53 -1.69 -4.47
C PRO A 211 11.40 -2.96 -4.49
N TYR A 212 10.76 -4.12 -4.49
CA TYR A 212 11.46 -5.42 -4.39
C TYR A 212 11.14 -6.35 -5.56
N PHE A 213 10.88 -5.76 -6.71
CA PHE A 213 10.45 -6.41 -7.95
C PHE A 213 11.47 -7.42 -8.53
N ASP A 214 12.74 -7.31 -8.16
CA ASP A 214 13.84 -8.20 -8.55
C ASP A 214 14.53 -8.89 -7.35
N HIS A 215 13.91 -8.83 -6.17
CA HIS A 215 14.47 -9.47 -4.97
C HIS A 215 14.56 -10.99 -5.17
N PRO A 216 15.74 -11.64 -4.98
CA PRO A 216 15.95 -13.05 -5.32
C PRO A 216 14.92 -14.00 -4.69
N LEU A 217 14.59 -13.82 -3.40
CA LEU A 217 13.60 -14.66 -2.72
C LEU A 217 12.17 -14.45 -3.26
N TYR A 218 11.84 -13.24 -3.74
CA TYR A 218 10.56 -12.99 -4.39
C TYR A 218 10.49 -13.71 -5.74
N ILE A 219 11.55 -13.65 -6.56
CA ILE A 219 11.62 -14.37 -7.83
C ILE A 219 11.56 -15.89 -7.61
N SER A 220 12.29 -16.41 -6.62
CA SER A 220 12.24 -17.83 -6.27
C SER A 220 10.85 -18.28 -5.80
N ALA A 221 10.12 -17.42 -5.05
CA ALA A 221 8.74 -17.70 -4.65
C ALA A 221 7.78 -17.75 -5.85
N LEU A 222 7.93 -16.84 -6.82
CA LEU A 222 7.16 -16.87 -8.07
C LEU A 222 7.45 -18.14 -8.87
N ALA A 223 8.72 -18.49 -9.03
CA ALA A 223 9.13 -19.70 -9.74
C ALA A 223 8.60 -20.97 -9.06
N ALA A 224 8.57 -21.01 -7.74
CA ALA A 224 7.97 -22.12 -6.99
C ALA A 224 6.48 -22.29 -7.34
N ARG A 225 5.70 -21.19 -7.38
CA ARG A 225 4.29 -21.24 -7.79
C ARG A 225 4.10 -21.76 -9.21
N VAL A 226 4.97 -21.38 -10.14
CA VAL A 226 4.96 -21.91 -11.52
C VAL A 226 5.26 -23.40 -11.54
N ARG A 227 6.30 -23.83 -10.82
CA ARG A 227 6.74 -25.25 -10.76
C ARG A 227 5.66 -26.14 -10.13
N GLU A 228 4.93 -25.66 -9.10
CA GLU A 228 3.82 -26.38 -8.46
C GLU A 228 2.73 -26.74 -9.47
N VAL A 229 2.35 -25.80 -10.34
CA VAL A 229 1.27 -25.99 -11.32
C VAL A 229 1.76 -26.72 -12.57
N ARG A 230 3.02 -26.50 -12.97
CA ARG A 230 3.63 -27.15 -14.13
C ARG A 230 3.85 -28.66 -13.93
N SER A 231 3.86 -29.15 -12.70
CA SER A 231 4.20 -30.54 -12.35
C SER A 231 3.47 -31.56 -13.24
N GLY A 232 4.21 -32.18 -14.20
CA GLY A 232 3.72 -33.16 -15.16
C GLY A 232 2.91 -32.63 -16.34
N ALA A 233 2.67 -31.32 -16.44
CA ALA A 233 1.93 -30.70 -17.56
C ALA A 233 2.90 -30.22 -18.64
N ALA A 234 2.63 -30.60 -19.90
CA ALA A 234 3.34 -30.00 -21.03
C ALA A 234 2.81 -28.58 -21.24
N VAL A 235 3.66 -27.58 -21.09
CA VAL A 235 3.41 -26.15 -21.33
C VAL A 235 4.21 -25.71 -22.54
N GLU A 236 3.55 -25.11 -23.51
CA GLU A 236 4.15 -24.63 -24.75
C GLU A 236 4.58 -23.17 -24.66
N LEU A 237 3.88 -22.38 -23.81
CA LEU A 237 4.17 -20.97 -23.61
C LEU A 237 3.81 -20.53 -22.19
N HIS A 238 4.71 -19.77 -21.57
CA HIS A 238 4.48 -19.05 -20.32
C HIS A 238 4.01 -17.61 -20.61
N VAL A 239 2.96 -17.15 -19.94
CA VAL A 239 2.46 -15.79 -20.05
C VAL A 239 2.60 -15.10 -18.69
N PHE A 240 3.41 -14.06 -18.62
CA PHE A 240 3.61 -13.25 -17.43
C PHE A 240 2.74 -12.00 -17.54
N SER A 241 1.62 -11.99 -16.82
CA SER A 241 0.64 -10.91 -16.88
C SER A 241 0.78 -9.97 -15.68
N PHE A 242 0.88 -8.68 -15.99
CA PHE A 242 0.89 -7.59 -15.01
C PHE A 242 -0.37 -6.73 -15.19
N HIS A 243 -0.77 -6.03 -14.14
CA HIS A 243 -1.83 -5.03 -14.30
C HIS A 243 -1.37 -3.94 -15.28
N GLY A 244 -2.22 -3.55 -16.22
CA GLY A 244 -1.91 -2.47 -17.13
C GLY A 244 -1.81 -1.11 -16.42
N LEU A 245 -1.20 -0.16 -17.12
CA LEU A 245 -1.11 1.24 -16.69
C LEU A 245 -1.27 2.12 -17.94
N PRO A 246 -1.92 3.29 -17.86
CA PRO A 246 -1.95 4.23 -18.99
C PRO A 246 -0.53 4.62 -19.41
N GLU A 247 -0.23 4.56 -20.70
CA GLU A 247 1.09 4.93 -21.24
C GLU A 247 1.50 6.36 -20.81
N ALA A 248 0.52 7.25 -20.65
CA ALA A 248 0.76 8.61 -20.20
C ALA A 248 1.44 8.69 -18.83
N TYR A 249 1.24 7.71 -17.93
CA TYR A 249 1.88 7.68 -16.60
C TYR A 249 3.36 7.33 -16.74
N VAL A 250 3.67 6.34 -17.57
CA VAL A 250 5.07 5.97 -17.88
C VAL A 250 5.81 7.12 -18.56
N ARG A 251 5.18 7.79 -19.53
CA ARG A 251 5.77 8.99 -20.17
C ARG A 251 6.04 10.12 -19.18
N ARG A 252 5.33 10.19 -18.06
CA ARG A 252 5.56 11.14 -16.96
C ARG A 252 6.56 10.66 -15.90
N GLY A 253 7.19 9.51 -16.13
CA GLY A 253 8.28 9.01 -15.30
C GLY A 253 7.91 7.91 -14.29
N ASP A 254 6.71 7.28 -14.41
CA ASP A 254 6.40 6.11 -13.60
C ASP A 254 7.29 4.93 -14.03
N PRO A 255 8.09 4.33 -13.13
CA PRO A 255 9.06 3.28 -13.49
C PRO A 255 8.43 1.90 -13.64
N TYR A 256 7.11 1.78 -13.57
CA TYR A 256 6.38 0.52 -13.46
C TYR A 256 6.73 -0.49 -14.55
N VAL A 257 6.80 -0.04 -15.82
CA VAL A 257 7.08 -0.93 -16.95
C VAL A 257 8.48 -1.53 -16.87
N ASP A 258 9.48 -0.75 -16.41
CA ASP A 258 10.84 -1.25 -16.19
C ASP A 258 10.85 -2.32 -15.11
N HIS A 259 10.17 -2.09 -13.98
CA HIS A 259 10.06 -3.05 -12.89
C HIS A 259 9.36 -4.34 -13.32
N CYS A 260 8.26 -4.26 -14.09
CA CYS A 260 7.57 -5.43 -14.63
C CYS A 260 8.47 -6.23 -15.57
N THR A 261 9.18 -5.54 -16.47
CA THR A 261 10.09 -6.14 -17.42
C THR A 261 11.22 -6.89 -16.71
N ARG A 262 11.88 -6.25 -15.74
CA ARG A 262 12.95 -6.88 -14.95
C ARG A 262 12.45 -8.08 -14.14
N THR A 263 11.25 -8.00 -13.54
CA THR A 263 10.62 -9.15 -12.87
C THR A 263 10.41 -10.31 -13.86
N ALA A 264 9.89 -10.02 -15.07
CA ALA A 264 9.62 -11.05 -16.07
C ALA A 264 10.88 -11.74 -16.55
N PHE A 265 11.96 -10.98 -16.83
CA PHE A 265 13.25 -11.55 -17.21
C PHE A 265 13.87 -12.38 -16.08
N ALA A 266 13.89 -11.88 -14.84
CA ALA A 266 14.42 -12.64 -13.70
C ALA A 266 13.62 -13.93 -13.44
N LEU A 267 12.28 -13.90 -13.60
CA LEU A 267 11.46 -15.10 -13.47
C LEU A 267 11.71 -16.10 -14.59
N ALA A 268 11.86 -15.63 -15.83
CA ALA A 268 12.18 -16.50 -16.97
C ALA A 268 13.55 -17.17 -16.78
N GLU A 269 14.56 -16.44 -16.34
CA GLU A 269 15.89 -16.95 -16.01
C GLU A 269 15.83 -18.00 -14.89
N GLU A 270 15.15 -17.72 -13.79
CA GLU A 270 14.96 -18.65 -12.65
C GLU A 270 14.23 -19.95 -13.07
N LEU A 271 13.34 -19.86 -14.07
CA LEU A 271 12.62 -21.01 -14.63
C LEU A 271 13.40 -21.74 -15.74
N GLY A 272 14.52 -21.19 -16.21
CA GLY A 272 15.31 -21.73 -17.32
C GLY A 272 14.57 -21.66 -18.67
N LEU A 273 13.80 -20.60 -18.92
CA LEU A 273 13.00 -20.41 -20.12
C LEU A 273 13.79 -19.63 -21.17
N ASP A 274 13.79 -20.14 -22.41
CA ASP A 274 14.28 -19.38 -23.56
C ASP A 274 13.33 -18.24 -23.92
N ARG A 275 13.82 -17.21 -24.62
CA ARG A 275 13.00 -16.02 -24.96
C ARG A 275 11.74 -16.36 -25.76
N ALA A 276 11.75 -17.43 -26.52
CA ALA A 276 10.61 -17.87 -27.32
C ALA A 276 9.52 -18.60 -26.50
N GLU A 277 9.81 -18.99 -25.27
CA GLU A 277 8.95 -19.78 -24.40
C GLU A 277 8.09 -18.94 -23.44
N TRP A 278 8.23 -17.60 -23.46
CA TRP A 278 7.43 -16.74 -22.62
C TRP A 278 7.08 -15.39 -23.26
N GLU A 279 6.00 -14.82 -22.80
CA GLU A 279 5.55 -13.48 -23.17
C GLU A 279 5.16 -12.66 -21.94
N LEU A 280 5.46 -11.35 -21.98
CA LEU A 280 5.00 -10.36 -21.01
C LEU A 280 3.78 -9.65 -21.61
N VAL A 281 2.69 -9.58 -20.85
CA VAL A 281 1.45 -8.92 -21.25
C VAL A 281 0.87 -8.08 -20.11
N PHE A 282 -0.06 -7.19 -20.46
CA PHE A 282 -0.74 -6.32 -19.49
C PHE A 282 -2.26 -6.55 -19.53
N GLN A 283 -2.87 -6.62 -18.33
CA GLN A 283 -4.29 -6.89 -18.14
C GLN A 283 -5.05 -5.71 -17.54
N SER A 284 -6.37 -5.83 -17.47
CA SER A 284 -7.27 -4.93 -16.71
C SER A 284 -7.30 -3.50 -17.24
N ARG A 285 -7.12 -3.28 -18.55
CA ARG A 285 -7.24 -1.96 -19.17
C ARG A 285 -8.64 -1.38 -18.94
N PHE A 286 -8.71 -0.06 -18.83
CA PHE A 286 -9.94 0.65 -18.56
C PHE A 286 -10.02 1.99 -19.32
N GLY A 287 -11.16 2.26 -19.98
CA GLY A 287 -11.37 3.47 -20.77
C GLY A 287 -10.72 3.38 -22.16
N ASP A 288 -10.71 4.51 -22.88
CA ASP A 288 -10.33 4.59 -24.30
C ASP A 288 -8.91 5.14 -24.50
N GLU A 289 -8.21 5.51 -23.41
CA GLU A 289 -6.83 5.98 -23.51
C GLU A 289 -5.85 4.83 -23.80
N PRO A 290 -4.69 5.09 -24.42
CA PRO A 290 -3.68 4.07 -24.65
C PRO A 290 -3.08 3.54 -23.33
N TRP A 291 -3.11 2.23 -23.16
CA TRP A 291 -2.51 1.49 -22.05
C TRP A 291 -1.29 0.71 -22.49
N LEU A 292 -0.47 0.29 -21.53
CA LEU A 292 0.68 -0.59 -21.78
C LEU A 292 0.27 -1.84 -22.54
N GLN A 293 1.07 -2.21 -23.54
CA GLN A 293 0.87 -3.35 -24.43
C GLN A 293 2.03 -4.34 -24.29
N PRO A 294 1.86 -5.62 -24.74
CA PRO A 294 0.65 -6.21 -25.37
C PRO A 294 -0.49 -6.44 -24.37
N TYR A 295 -1.74 -6.41 -24.86
CA TYR A 295 -2.92 -6.65 -24.02
C TYR A 295 -3.19 -8.14 -23.83
N LEU A 296 -3.44 -8.56 -22.58
CA LEU A 296 -3.74 -9.95 -22.21
C LEU A 296 -4.95 -10.52 -22.97
N ASP A 297 -6.04 -9.75 -23.00
CA ASP A 297 -7.34 -10.11 -23.59
C ASP A 297 -7.33 -10.19 -25.14
N GLU A 298 -6.30 -9.65 -25.78
CA GLU A 298 -6.09 -9.76 -27.23
C GLU A 298 -5.02 -10.84 -27.55
N THR A 299 -3.93 -10.83 -26.80
CA THR A 299 -2.78 -11.71 -27.06
C THR A 299 -3.12 -13.17 -26.82
N VAL A 300 -3.70 -13.50 -25.66
CA VAL A 300 -3.93 -14.91 -25.29
C VAL A 300 -4.93 -15.62 -26.18
N PRO A 301 -6.09 -15.04 -26.56
CA PRO A 301 -6.99 -15.68 -27.54
C PRO A 301 -6.40 -15.83 -28.93
N ALA A 302 -5.37 -15.05 -29.28
CA ALA A 302 -4.67 -15.18 -30.57
C ALA A 302 -3.58 -16.27 -30.59
N LEU A 303 -3.25 -16.88 -29.44
CA LEU A 303 -2.18 -17.89 -29.33
C LEU A 303 -2.48 -19.26 -29.95
N PRO A 304 -3.73 -19.80 -30.02
CA PRO A 304 -3.98 -21.19 -30.39
C PRO A 304 -3.32 -21.69 -31.69
N PRO A 305 -3.11 -20.87 -32.74
CA PRO A 305 -2.32 -21.31 -33.89
C PRO A 305 -0.84 -21.62 -33.59
N ARG A 306 -0.30 -20.99 -32.52
CA ARG A 306 1.10 -21.11 -32.09
C ARG A 306 1.26 -21.96 -30.83
N ALA A 307 0.37 -21.77 -29.86
CA ALA A 307 0.41 -22.47 -28.57
C ALA A 307 -1.02 -22.75 -28.09
N THR A 308 -1.31 -24.02 -27.82
CA THR A 308 -2.63 -24.47 -27.32
C THR A 308 -2.61 -24.84 -25.84
N ARG A 309 -1.42 -24.88 -25.23
CA ARG A 309 -1.20 -25.25 -23.82
C ARG A 309 -0.31 -24.18 -23.16
N ILE A 310 -0.94 -23.30 -22.39
CA ILE A 310 -0.24 -22.17 -21.79
C ILE A 310 -0.30 -22.20 -20.27
N LEU A 311 0.68 -21.56 -19.63
CA LEU A 311 0.67 -21.29 -18.21
C LEU A 311 0.73 -19.77 -17.98
N VAL A 312 -0.28 -19.24 -17.31
CA VAL A 312 -0.36 -17.81 -16.95
C VAL A 312 0.14 -17.62 -15.52
N SER A 313 1.06 -16.70 -15.33
CA SER A 313 1.50 -16.20 -14.02
C SER A 313 1.15 -14.73 -13.89
N VAL A 314 0.91 -14.28 -12.66
CA VAL A 314 0.47 -12.92 -12.34
C VAL A 314 1.44 -12.25 -11.33
N PRO A 315 2.71 -11.99 -11.70
CA PRO A 315 3.75 -11.60 -10.75
C PRO A 315 3.45 -10.30 -10.00
N GLY A 316 2.76 -9.36 -10.61
CA GLY A 316 2.38 -8.09 -9.97
C GLY A 316 1.36 -8.20 -8.85
N PHE A 317 0.75 -9.38 -8.66
CA PHE A 317 -0.30 -9.61 -7.67
C PHE A 317 0.22 -10.47 -6.51
N ALA A 318 0.41 -9.85 -5.35
CA ALA A 318 0.87 -10.57 -4.16
C ALA A 318 -0.18 -11.55 -3.61
N THR A 319 -1.47 -11.25 -3.84
CA THR A 319 -2.61 -12.07 -3.39
C THR A 319 -3.56 -12.33 -4.55
N ASP A 320 -4.23 -13.48 -4.52
CA ASP A 320 -5.37 -13.70 -5.40
C ASP A 320 -6.48 -12.69 -5.12
N CYS A 321 -7.06 -12.16 -6.18
CA CYS A 321 -8.02 -11.07 -6.17
C CYS A 321 -8.99 -11.20 -7.35
N LEU A 322 -9.80 -10.19 -7.60
CA LEU A 322 -10.75 -10.18 -8.70
C LEU A 322 -10.04 -10.38 -10.05
N GLU A 323 -8.93 -9.68 -10.24
CA GLU A 323 -8.15 -9.64 -11.48
C GLU A 323 -7.45 -10.97 -11.77
N THR A 324 -7.08 -11.74 -10.76
CA THR A 324 -6.44 -13.04 -10.96
C THR A 324 -7.45 -14.17 -11.11
N LEU A 325 -8.57 -14.11 -10.39
CA LEU A 325 -9.57 -15.18 -10.34
C LEU A 325 -10.66 -15.00 -11.41
N GLU A 326 -11.29 -13.83 -11.48
CA GLU A 326 -12.37 -13.60 -12.45
C GLU A 326 -11.83 -13.31 -13.84
N GLU A 327 -10.85 -12.41 -13.95
CA GLU A 327 -10.35 -12.01 -15.26
C GLU A 327 -9.52 -13.12 -15.92
N VAL A 328 -8.60 -13.78 -15.19
CA VAL A 328 -7.72 -14.82 -15.75
C VAL A 328 -8.37 -16.21 -15.69
N ASP A 329 -8.76 -16.70 -14.49
CA ASP A 329 -9.23 -18.08 -14.36
C ASP A 329 -10.61 -18.33 -14.97
N ILE A 330 -11.50 -17.32 -14.96
CA ILE A 330 -12.86 -17.50 -15.50
C ILE A 330 -12.94 -16.98 -16.93
N ARG A 331 -12.73 -15.69 -17.14
CA ARG A 331 -12.99 -15.02 -18.40
C ARG A 331 -11.94 -15.35 -19.46
N LEU A 332 -10.67 -15.08 -19.19
CA LEU A 332 -9.59 -15.36 -20.14
C LEU A 332 -9.51 -16.84 -20.51
N ARG A 333 -9.70 -17.73 -19.53
CA ARG A 333 -9.74 -19.18 -19.78
C ARG A 333 -10.85 -19.53 -20.79
N ALA A 334 -12.06 -18.99 -20.59
CA ALA A 334 -13.17 -19.23 -21.50
C ALA A 334 -12.88 -18.72 -22.93
N ASP A 335 -12.32 -17.51 -23.04
CA ASP A 335 -11.97 -16.90 -24.32
C ASP A 335 -10.86 -17.69 -25.05
N PHE A 336 -9.82 -18.11 -24.32
CA PHE A 336 -8.75 -18.94 -24.88
C PHE A 336 -9.26 -20.31 -25.37
N MET A 337 -10.10 -20.98 -24.59
CA MET A 337 -10.70 -22.26 -25.00
C MET A 337 -11.62 -22.10 -26.20
N ALA A 338 -12.43 -21.04 -26.25
CA ALA A 338 -13.29 -20.73 -27.39
C ALA A 338 -12.49 -20.45 -28.68
N ALA A 339 -11.29 -19.88 -28.54
CA ALA A 339 -10.39 -19.63 -29.67
C ALA A 339 -9.59 -20.86 -30.13
N GLY A 340 -9.80 -22.05 -29.55
CA GLY A 340 -9.12 -23.30 -29.89
C GLY A 340 -7.98 -23.71 -28.99
N GLY A 341 -7.76 -23.01 -27.88
CA GLY A 341 -6.84 -23.43 -26.82
C GLY A 341 -7.28 -24.74 -26.17
N ARG A 342 -6.34 -25.50 -25.64
CA ARG A 342 -6.60 -26.82 -25.02
C ARG A 342 -6.41 -26.82 -23.52
N VAL A 343 -5.40 -26.11 -23.02
CA VAL A 343 -5.07 -26.03 -21.59
C VAL A 343 -4.58 -24.65 -21.26
N LEU A 344 -5.24 -23.98 -20.34
CA LEU A 344 -4.74 -22.82 -19.66
C LEU A 344 -4.54 -23.16 -18.18
N LEU A 345 -3.31 -23.24 -17.75
CA LEU A 345 -2.95 -23.33 -16.32
C LEU A 345 -2.72 -21.93 -15.78
N ARG A 346 -3.09 -21.68 -14.53
CA ARG A 346 -2.72 -20.43 -13.85
C ARG A 346 -1.92 -20.76 -12.58
N ALA A 347 -0.74 -20.18 -12.47
CA ALA A 347 -0.04 -20.14 -11.19
C ALA A 347 -0.79 -19.19 -10.24
N SER A 348 -1.16 -19.67 -9.05
CA SER A 348 -1.78 -18.82 -8.03
C SER A 348 -0.87 -17.64 -7.72
N ALA A 349 -1.42 -16.50 -7.31
CA ALA A 349 -0.65 -15.46 -6.68
C ALA A 349 0.14 -16.01 -5.48
N LEU A 350 1.09 -15.27 -4.99
CA LEU A 350 1.96 -15.74 -3.90
C LEU A 350 1.18 -16.07 -2.63
N ASN A 351 0.11 -15.33 -2.35
CA ASN A 351 -0.73 -15.53 -1.18
C ASN A 351 0.14 -15.65 0.09
N ASP A 352 -0.08 -16.68 0.91
CA ASP A 352 0.70 -16.95 2.12
C ASP A 352 1.77 -18.05 1.92
N HIS A 353 2.33 -18.19 0.71
CA HIS A 353 3.36 -19.17 0.40
C HIS A 353 4.62 -18.97 1.28
N PRO A 354 5.21 -20.04 1.85
CA PRO A 354 6.33 -19.92 2.79
C PRO A 354 7.53 -19.12 2.27
N LEU A 355 7.97 -19.37 1.02
CA LEU A 355 9.08 -18.61 0.41
C LEU A 355 8.75 -17.12 0.22
N TRP A 356 7.47 -16.80 -0.02
CA TRP A 356 7.03 -15.42 -0.10
C TRP A 356 7.11 -14.71 1.26
N ILE A 357 6.67 -15.38 2.32
CA ILE A 357 6.78 -14.84 3.68
C ILE A 357 8.25 -14.62 4.06
N GLU A 358 9.14 -15.52 3.63
CA GLU A 358 10.58 -15.35 3.81
C GLU A 358 11.14 -14.14 3.04
N ALA A 359 10.70 -13.94 1.80
CA ALA A 359 11.06 -12.76 1.04
C ALA A 359 10.61 -11.47 1.74
N LEU A 360 9.37 -11.41 2.24
CA LEU A 360 8.84 -10.26 2.97
C LEU A 360 9.60 -10.02 4.28
N GLU A 361 9.96 -11.06 5.02
CA GLU A 361 10.79 -10.96 6.20
C GLU A 361 12.13 -10.30 5.88
N SER A 362 12.81 -10.77 4.81
CA SER A 362 14.09 -10.19 4.34
C SER A 362 13.95 -8.70 4.02
N VAL A 363 12.91 -8.32 3.27
CA VAL A 363 12.61 -6.93 2.90
C VAL A 363 12.37 -6.05 4.14
N VAL A 364 11.58 -6.54 5.10
CA VAL A 364 11.29 -5.81 6.34
C VAL A 364 12.55 -5.64 7.19
N ARG A 365 13.33 -6.70 7.42
CA ARG A 365 14.57 -6.63 8.21
C ARG A 365 15.60 -5.70 7.58
N GLY A 366 15.75 -5.73 6.25
CA GLY A 366 16.62 -4.80 5.53
C GLY A 366 16.19 -3.33 5.65
N SER A 367 14.88 -3.08 5.84
CA SER A 367 14.31 -1.73 5.97
C SER A 367 14.24 -1.24 7.42
N ALA A 368 14.22 -2.13 8.41
CA ALA A 368 14.06 -1.77 9.82
C ALA A 368 15.25 -0.96 10.36
N GLY A 369 16.44 -1.11 9.79
CA GLY A 369 17.68 -0.49 10.26
C GLY A 369 18.15 -1.06 11.60
N PRO A 370 19.33 -0.68 12.09
CA PRO A 370 19.75 -1.04 13.43
C PRO A 370 18.76 -0.47 14.44
N ALA A 371 18.41 -1.26 15.48
CA ALA A 371 17.60 -0.79 16.59
C ALA A 371 18.33 0.42 17.22
N THR A 372 17.86 1.62 16.92
CA THR A 372 18.33 2.82 17.62
C THR A 372 17.81 2.69 19.05
N ALA A 373 18.67 2.25 19.96
CA ALA A 373 18.44 2.50 21.37
C ALA A 373 18.27 4.02 21.47
N CYS A 374 17.09 4.46 21.93
CA CYS A 374 16.87 5.84 22.29
C CYS A 374 17.92 6.13 23.36
N ALA A 375 19.00 6.82 23.00
CA ALA A 375 19.99 7.27 23.94
C ALA A 375 19.24 8.23 24.86
N THR A 376 18.85 7.74 26.02
CA THR A 376 18.56 8.61 27.17
C THR A 376 19.88 9.31 27.47
N GLY A 377 20.07 10.47 26.83
CA GLY A 377 21.19 11.33 27.08
C GLY A 377 21.16 11.73 28.56
N ALA A 378 21.96 11.08 29.35
CA ALA A 378 22.40 11.70 30.60
C ALA A 378 23.11 13.01 30.23
N PRO A 379 22.77 14.16 30.84
CA PRO A 379 23.49 15.38 30.59
C PRO A 379 24.91 15.17 31.12
N GLY A 380 25.87 14.98 30.21
CA GLY A 380 27.28 15.08 30.54
C GLY A 380 27.53 16.47 31.12
N GLY A 381 28.03 16.51 32.35
CA GLY A 381 28.44 17.73 33.01
C GLY A 381 29.44 18.52 32.15
N PRO A 382 29.58 19.84 32.38
CA PRO A 382 30.42 20.71 31.60
C PRO A 382 31.89 20.29 31.72
N GLY A 383 32.38 19.60 30.71
CA GLY A 383 33.82 19.39 30.54
C GLY A 383 34.47 20.72 30.23
N HIS A 384 35.38 21.13 31.12
CA HIS A 384 36.29 22.26 30.88
C HIS A 384 37.02 22.05 29.55
N VAL A 385 36.73 22.89 28.59
CA VAL A 385 37.58 23.05 27.41
C VAL A 385 38.71 24.00 27.78
N GLU A 386 39.90 23.46 28.07
CA GLU A 386 41.12 24.23 28.05
C GLU A 386 41.43 24.67 26.62
N ASN A 387 41.48 25.99 26.46
CA ASN A 387 41.96 26.65 25.23
C ASN A 387 43.48 26.56 25.20
N PRO A 388 44.13 25.97 24.21
CA PRO A 388 45.54 26.16 23.99
C PRO A 388 45.84 27.57 23.48
N ALA A 389 46.83 28.21 24.08
CA ALA A 389 47.33 29.52 23.71
C ALA A 389 47.85 29.57 22.25
N PRO A 390 47.80 30.74 21.59
CA PRO A 390 48.29 30.88 20.23
C PRO A 390 49.81 30.93 20.23
N ASP A 391 50.46 30.00 19.57
CA ASP A 391 51.87 30.07 19.22
C ASP A 391 52.08 31.09 18.09
N ALA A 392 52.88 32.12 18.42
CA ALA A 392 53.44 33.03 17.47
C ALA A 392 54.68 32.41 16.84
N HIS A 393 54.66 32.19 15.52
CA HIS A 393 55.91 32.28 14.73
C HIS A 393 55.54 32.63 13.27
N SER A 394 55.81 33.90 13.01
CA SER A 394 56.68 34.49 12.00
C SER A 394 56.77 33.85 10.63
N ALA A 395 56.36 34.71 9.67
CA ALA A 395 57.10 35.15 8.51
C ALA A 395 58.00 34.14 7.79
N GLU A 396 57.77 34.02 6.54
CA GLU A 396 58.64 34.31 5.39
C GLU A 396 58.33 33.43 4.16
N LEU A 397 58.31 34.17 3.08
CA LEU A 397 58.77 33.86 1.73
C LEU A 397 57.75 33.38 0.66
N ARG A 398 57.48 34.39 -0.12
CA ARG A 398 57.36 34.52 -1.60
C ARG A 398 56.06 34.08 -2.27
#